data_b5125f8f1c43668dc03f77a33afca04c
#
_entry.id   b5125f8f1c43668dc03f77a33afca04c
#
_cell.length_a   1.000
_cell.length_b   1.000
_cell.length_c   1.000
_cell.angle_alpha   90.00
_cell.angle_beta   90.00
_cell.angle_gamma   90.00
#
_symmetry.space_group_name_H-M   'P 1'
#
loop_
_entity.id
_entity.type
_entity.pdbx_description
1 polymer ?
#
loop_
_entity_poly.entity_id
_entity_poly.type
_entity_poly.pdbx_seq_one_letter_code
_entity_poly.pdbx_strand_id
1 'polypeptide(L)'
;LEDLTRSVTHVWRLLKWGRTLAKHGALTGIERDPLTPTPVRRLVRIARIGARVPSQPQYAAAFEQIGPAAIKLGQALATRPDLVGPEAAADLFRLQDALPPAAFPAIRAAIEQGLGKPLDQIFSSFDEMPVGAASIAQVHKAVTIEGATVAVKVLRPGVEEDFARALQTYEWAAAQAENMGGEIARLRPRLVIATFKQWTARELDLRREAASASELAENMAAVPGFVVPAIDWSRTSRRVMTMEWIEGVKLSDSDALTAAGHDRAELAARLVQAFLRQAIADGFFHADLHQGNLFALADG
;
A
#
# COMPACT_ATOMS: atom_id res chain seq x y z
N LEU A 1 35.74 -3.77 6.07
CA LEU A 1 35.02 -4.92 6.65
C LEU A 1 33.51 -4.66 6.70
N GLU A 2 33.03 -3.47 7.12
CA GLU A 2 31.59 -3.14 7.17
C GLU A 2 30.92 -3.16 5.80
N ASP A 3 31.56 -2.65 4.75
CA ASP A 3 31.02 -2.66 3.38
C ASP A 3 30.88 -4.08 2.81
N LEU A 4 31.80 -4.99 3.13
CA LEU A 4 31.68 -6.39 2.74
C LEU A 4 30.52 -7.08 3.44
N THR A 5 30.34 -6.82 4.73
CA THR A 5 29.25 -7.41 5.53
C THR A 5 27.88 -6.92 5.06
N ARG A 6 27.77 -5.65 4.72
CA ARG A 6 26.55 -5.05 4.13
C ARG A 6 26.23 -5.67 2.78
N SER A 7 27.22 -5.78 1.90
CA SER A 7 27.04 -6.40 0.58
C SER A 7 26.58 -7.86 0.67
N VAL A 8 27.16 -8.66 1.57
CA VAL A 8 26.74 -10.04 1.83
C VAL A 8 25.28 -10.13 2.26
N THR A 9 24.85 -9.22 3.14
CA THR A 9 23.45 -9.16 3.61
C THR A 9 22.47 -8.85 2.47
N HIS A 10 22.81 -7.91 1.58
CA HIS A 10 21.98 -7.59 0.42
C HIS A 10 21.93 -8.76 -0.57
N VAL A 11 23.04 -9.39 -0.86
CA VAL A 11 23.10 -10.58 -1.74
C VAL A 11 22.24 -11.71 -1.18
N TRP A 12 22.36 -12.01 0.12
CA TRP A 12 21.56 -13.07 0.75
C TRP A 12 20.06 -12.77 0.68
N ARG A 13 19.67 -11.51 0.92
CA ARG A 13 18.27 -11.09 0.82
C ARG A 13 17.74 -11.18 -0.61
N LEU A 14 18.53 -10.75 -1.60
CA LEU A 14 18.18 -10.89 -3.01
C LEU A 14 18.06 -12.35 -3.44
N LEU A 15 18.93 -13.24 -2.93
CA LEU A 15 18.81 -14.68 -3.18
C LEU A 15 17.54 -15.26 -2.59
N LYS A 16 17.14 -14.84 -1.37
CA LYS A 16 15.90 -15.25 -0.74
C LYS A 16 14.69 -14.79 -1.57
N TRP A 17 14.66 -13.52 -1.97
CA TRP A 17 13.58 -12.97 -2.82
C TRP A 17 13.57 -13.62 -4.20
N GLY A 18 14.75 -13.77 -4.82
CA GLY A 18 14.91 -14.46 -6.09
C GLY A 18 14.39 -15.90 -6.04
N ARG A 19 14.63 -16.62 -4.93
CA ARG A 19 14.08 -17.95 -4.75
C ARG A 19 12.55 -17.96 -4.62
N THR A 20 11.96 -16.96 -3.94
CA THR A 20 10.50 -16.79 -3.89
C THR A 20 9.94 -16.51 -5.28
N LEU A 21 10.51 -15.55 -5.99
CA LEU A 21 10.13 -15.24 -7.38
C LEU A 21 10.27 -16.46 -8.30
N ALA A 22 11.33 -17.24 -8.15
CA ALA A 22 11.56 -18.46 -8.92
C ALA A 22 10.48 -19.52 -8.68
N LYS A 23 10.09 -19.75 -7.42
CA LYS A 23 9.05 -20.71 -7.04
C LYS A 23 7.69 -20.34 -7.65
N HIS A 24 7.43 -19.06 -7.81
CA HIS A 24 6.20 -18.54 -8.42
C HIS A 24 6.31 -18.32 -9.94
N GLY A 25 7.41 -18.75 -10.57
CA GLY A 25 7.61 -18.62 -12.02
C GLY A 25 7.89 -17.20 -12.52
N ALA A 26 7.96 -16.20 -11.62
CA ALA A 26 8.10 -14.79 -11.95
C ALA A 26 9.45 -14.43 -12.62
N LEU A 27 10.44 -15.32 -12.59
CA LEU A 27 11.74 -15.12 -13.25
C LEU A 27 11.84 -15.72 -14.66
N THR A 28 10.79 -16.38 -15.14
CA THR A 28 10.82 -17.11 -16.42
C THR A 28 10.99 -16.16 -17.61
N GLY A 29 10.35 -14.99 -17.57
CA GLY A 29 10.50 -13.96 -18.59
C GLY A 29 11.92 -13.41 -18.67
N ILE A 30 12.51 -13.10 -17.52
CA ILE A 30 13.88 -12.58 -17.42
C ILE A 30 14.90 -13.57 -17.98
N GLU A 31 14.73 -14.88 -17.74
CA GLU A 31 15.65 -15.89 -18.24
C GLU A 31 15.59 -16.05 -19.78
N ARG A 32 14.41 -15.90 -20.35
CA ARG A 32 14.15 -16.05 -21.78
C ARG A 32 14.48 -14.82 -22.60
N ASP A 33 14.51 -13.65 -21.98
CA ASP A 33 14.81 -12.39 -22.66
C ASP A 33 16.27 -12.36 -23.12
N PRO A 34 16.54 -12.24 -24.45
CA PRO A 34 17.88 -12.15 -24.99
C PRO A 34 18.65 -10.91 -24.50
N LEU A 35 17.96 -9.84 -24.12
CA LEU A 35 18.55 -8.61 -23.60
C LEU A 35 19.04 -8.74 -22.13
N THR A 36 18.64 -9.80 -21.43
CA THR A 36 19.06 -10.01 -20.04
C THR A 36 20.55 -10.28 -19.94
N PRO A 37 21.33 -9.46 -19.19
CA PRO A 37 22.77 -9.64 -19.03
C PRO A 37 23.14 -11.01 -18.44
N THR A 38 24.25 -11.56 -18.91
CA THR A 38 24.74 -12.88 -18.47
C THR A 38 24.85 -13.06 -16.95
N PRO A 39 25.35 -12.06 -16.16
CA PRO A 39 25.38 -12.18 -14.70
C PRO A 39 23.98 -12.34 -14.08
N VAL A 40 22.99 -11.57 -14.55
CA VAL A 40 21.60 -11.64 -14.10
C VAL A 40 21.00 -13.01 -14.42
N ARG A 41 21.22 -13.50 -15.66
CA ARG A 41 20.75 -14.82 -16.09
C ARG A 41 21.35 -15.95 -15.25
N ARG A 42 22.62 -15.83 -14.83
CA ARG A 42 23.27 -16.78 -13.92
C ARG A 42 22.61 -16.76 -12.54
N LEU A 43 22.33 -15.58 -11.96
CA LEU A 43 21.65 -15.44 -10.67
C LEU A 43 20.24 -16.02 -10.70
N VAL A 44 19.48 -15.75 -11.77
CA VAL A 44 18.14 -16.34 -11.98
C VAL A 44 18.23 -17.88 -12.01
N ARG A 45 19.21 -18.42 -12.71
CA ARG A 45 19.42 -19.87 -12.81
C ARG A 45 19.75 -20.49 -11.45
N ILE A 46 20.58 -19.83 -10.64
CA ILE A 46 20.89 -20.25 -9.26
C ILE A 46 19.63 -20.20 -8.39
N ALA A 47 18.86 -19.14 -8.46
CA ALA A 47 17.61 -18.98 -7.69
C ALA A 47 16.58 -20.08 -8.02
N ARG A 48 16.60 -20.63 -9.25
CA ARG A 48 15.69 -21.68 -9.71
C ARG A 48 16.11 -23.11 -9.31
N ILE A 49 17.31 -23.33 -8.80
CA ILE A 49 17.76 -24.67 -8.43
C ILE A 49 16.79 -25.31 -7.42
N GLY A 50 16.20 -26.43 -7.80
CA GLY A 50 15.23 -27.16 -6.97
C GLY A 50 13.86 -26.49 -6.80
N ALA A 51 13.55 -25.42 -7.52
CA ALA A 51 12.23 -24.82 -7.52
C ALA A 51 11.30 -25.53 -8.52
N ARG A 52 10.10 -25.93 -8.05
CA ARG A 52 9.00 -26.30 -8.95
C ARG A 52 8.38 -25.01 -9.47
N VAL A 53 8.48 -24.80 -10.78
CA VAL A 53 7.99 -23.59 -11.43
C VAL A 53 6.58 -23.86 -11.96
N PRO A 54 5.56 -23.04 -11.63
CA PRO A 54 4.22 -23.18 -12.17
C PRO A 54 4.21 -22.92 -13.69
N SER A 55 3.18 -23.42 -14.38
CA SER A 55 3.00 -23.25 -15.83
C SER A 55 2.79 -21.78 -16.22
N GLN A 56 2.13 -21.01 -15.34
CA GLN A 56 1.93 -19.56 -15.49
C GLN A 56 2.62 -18.83 -14.35
N PRO A 57 3.30 -17.71 -14.60
CA PRO A 57 3.89 -16.86 -13.59
C PRO A 57 2.81 -16.30 -12.63
N GLN A 58 3.14 -16.25 -11.35
CA GLN A 58 2.28 -15.73 -10.28
C GLN A 58 3.03 -14.59 -9.58
N TYR A 59 3.09 -13.44 -10.22
CA TYR A 59 3.85 -12.28 -9.73
C TYR A 59 3.25 -11.73 -8.42
N ALA A 60 1.93 -11.54 -8.38
CA ALA A 60 1.23 -11.05 -7.19
C ALA A 60 1.52 -11.93 -5.97
N ALA A 61 1.33 -13.24 -6.06
CA ALA A 61 1.59 -14.16 -4.98
C ALA A 61 3.07 -14.17 -4.52
N ALA A 62 4.02 -13.99 -5.45
CA ALA A 62 5.43 -13.85 -5.11
C ALA A 62 5.71 -12.59 -4.29
N PHE A 63 5.13 -11.45 -4.67
CA PHE A 63 5.31 -10.18 -3.99
C PHE A 63 4.64 -10.17 -2.62
N GLU A 64 3.46 -10.77 -2.48
CA GLU A 64 2.80 -10.99 -1.19
C GLU A 64 3.66 -11.81 -0.23
N GLN A 65 4.27 -12.89 -0.71
CA GLN A 65 5.15 -13.72 0.10
C GLN A 65 6.46 -13.01 0.50
N ILE A 66 6.95 -12.08 -0.30
CA ILE A 66 8.14 -11.28 0.02
C ILE A 66 7.84 -10.27 1.13
N GLY A 67 6.64 -9.65 1.11
CA GLY A 67 6.16 -8.79 2.17
C GLY A 67 5.77 -7.35 1.74
N PRO A 68 5.42 -6.49 2.70
CA PRO A 68 4.79 -5.19 2.44
C PRO A 68 5.53 -4.28 1.46
N ALA A 69 6.85 -4.17 1.58
CA ALA A 69 7.66 -3.34 0.69
C ALA A 69 7.66 -3.85 -0.76
N ALA A 70 7.61 -5.19 -0.95
CA ALA A 70 7.48 -5.78 -2.27
C ALA A 70 6.07 -5.56 -2.83
N ILE A 71 5.01 -5.73 -2.02
CA ILE A 71 3.63 -5.45 -2.44
C ILE A 71 3.52 -4.02 -2.98
N LYS A 72 4.01 -3.03 -2.24
CA LYS A 72 3.99 -1.63 -2.67
C LYS A 72 4.82 -1.38 -3.95
N LEU A 73 5.97 -2.04 -4.07
CA LEU A 73 6.75 -1.99 -5.31
C LEU A 73 5.98 -2.63 -6.47
N GLY A 74 5.33 -3.76 -6.25
CA GLY A 74 4.52 -4.46 -7.23
C GLY A 74 3.33 -3.62 -7.70
N GLN A 75 2.64 -2.94 -6.80
CA GLN A 75 1.55 -1.99 -7.10
C GLN A 75 2.05 -0.82 -7.98
N ALA A 76 3.22 -0.25 -7.65
CA ALA A 76 3.84 0.78 -8.48
C ALA A 76 4.22 0.24 -9.88
N LEU A 77 4.72 -0.99 -9.97
CA LEU A 77 5.07 -1.62 -11.24
C LEU A 77 3.84 -2.04 -12.06
N ALA A 78 2.70 -2.34 -11.42
CA ALA A 78 1.44 -2.66 -12.10
C ALA A 78 0.96 -1.52 -13.01
N THR A 79 1.27 -0.27 -12.67
CA THR A 79 0.95 0.91 -13.48
C THR A 79 1.95 1.18 -14.62
N ARG A 80 2.99 0.35 -14.73
CA ARG A 80 4.11 0.53 -15.67
C ARG A 80 4.34 -0.73 -16.54
N PRO A 81 3.36 -1.09 -17.40
CA PRO A 81 3.50 -2.23 -18.32
C PRO A 81 4.67 -2.07 -19.29
N ASP A 82 5.13 -0.85 -19.53
CA ASP A 82 6.35 -0.53 -20.28
C ASP A 82 7.63 -1.07 -19.63
N LEU A 83 7.65 -1.23 -18.31
CA LEU A 83 8.81 -1.75 -17.56
C LEU A 83 8.74 -3.26 -17.32
N VAL A 84 7.58 -3.80 -17.00
CA VAL A 84 7.44 -5.20 -16.55
C VAL A 84 6.77 -6.10 -17.57
N GLY A 85 6.22 -5.55 -18.63
CA GLY A 85 5.41 -6.25 -19.62
C GLY A 85 3.94 -6.34 -19.22
N PRO A 86 3.02 -6.51 -20.20
CA PRO A 86 1.58 -6.46 -19.96
C PRO A 86 1.07 -7.61 -19.05
N GLU A 87 1.61 -8.81 -19.21
CA GLU A 87 1.21 -9.97 -18.38
C GLU A 87 1.57 -9.77 -16.90
N ALA A 88 2.79 -9.33 -16.62
CA ALA A 88 3.22 -9.08 -15.26
C ALA A 88 2.45 -7.91 -14.65
N ALA A 89 2.23 -6.83 -15.39
CA ALA A 89 1.43 -5.69 -14.94
C ALA A 89 -0.01 -6.09 -14.60
N ALA A 90 -0.66 -6.90 -15.45
CA ALA A 90 -2.02 -7.38 -15.22
C ALA A 90 -2.13 -8.28 -13.98
N ASP A 91 -1.15 -9.15 -13.71
CA ASP A 91 -1.14 -9.98 -12.52
C ASP A 91 -0.82 -9.15 -11.27
N LEU A 92 0.16 -8.23 -11.34
CA LEU A 92 0.51 -7.31 -10.25
C LEU A 92 -0.65 -6.36 -9.90
N PHE A 93 -1.51 -6.03 -10.86
CA PHE A 93 -2.71 -5.23 -10.61
C PHE A 93 -3.69 -5.93 -9.66
N ARG A 94 -3.58 -7.25 -9.53
CA ARG A 94 -4.37 -8.06 -8.59
C ARG A 94 -3.82 -8.03 -7.16
N LEU A 95 -2.64 -7.39 -6.94
CA LEU A 95 -2.10 -7.19 -5.61
C LEU A 95 -3.09 -6.40 -4.76
N GLN A 96 -3.79 -7.13 -3.90
CA GLN A 96 -4.68 -6.52 -2.93
C GLN A 96 -3.86 -6.07 -1.72
N ASP A 97 -4.27 -4.97 -1.13
CA ASP A 97 -3.68 -4.51 0.13
C ASP A 97 -4.12 -5.35 1.35
N ALA A 98 -4.70 -6.54 1.11
CA ALA A 98 -5.22 -7.40 2.15
C ALA A 98 -4.13 -8.39 2.64
N LEU A 99 -3.49 -8.05 3.74
CA LEU A 99 -2.67 -9.01 4.51
C LEU A 99 -3.44 -9.49 5.76
N PRO A 100 -3.12 -10.69 6.29
CA PRO A 100 -3.68 -11.11 7.57
C PRO A 100 -3.44 -10.05 8.65
N PRO A 101 -4.42 -9.79 9.54
CA PRO A 101 -4.29 -8.80 10.59
C PRO A 101 -3.05 -9.06 11.45
N ALA A 102 -2.39 -7.98 11.88
CA ALA A 102 -1.37 -8.06 12.91
C ALA A 102 -2.04 -8.35 14.28
N ALA A 103 -1.33 -9.04 15.16
CA ALA A 103 -1.84 -9.38 16.48
C ALA A 103 -2.18 -8.12 17.30
N PHE A 104 -3.34 -8.10 17.94
CA PHE A 104 -3.83 -6.95 18.70
C PHE A 104 -2.86 -6.42 19.76
N PRO A 105 -2.15 -7.23 20.56
CA PRO A 105 -1.19 -6.71 21.53
C PRO A 105 -0.10 -5.83 20.91
N ALA A 106 0.35 -6.15 19.70
CA ALA A 106 1.34 -5.36 18.97
C ALA A 106 0.74 -4.05 18.41
N ILE A 107 -0.52 -4.07 17.99
CA ILE A 107 -1.27 -2.89 17.54
C ILE A 107 -1.51 -1.97 18.74
N ARG A 108 -1.96 -2.50 19.87
CA ARG A 108 -2.13 -1.75 21.12
C ARG A 108 -0.85 -1.00 21.48
N ALA A 109 0.28 -1.70 21.50
CA ALA A 109 1.58 -1.10 21.80
C ALA A 109 1.96 0.01 20.79
N ALA A 110 1.65 -0.18 19.49
CA ALA A 110 1.90 0.84 18.47
C ALA A 110 1.04 2.10 18.67
N ILE A 111 -0.24 1.94 19.07
CA ILE A 111 -1.14 3.06 19.38
C ILE A 111 -0.63 3.81 20.62
N GLU A 112 -0.38 3.09 21.71
CA GLU A 112 0.09 3.67 22.97
C GLU A 112 1.42 4.41 22.79
N GLN A 113 2.35 3.84 22.03
CA GLN A 113 3.60 4.51 21.68
C GLN A 113 3.37 5.74 20.78
N GLY A 114 2.48 5.63 19.80
CA GLY A 114 2.22 6.70 18.84
C GLY A 114 1.50 7.89 19.46
N LEU A 115 0.60 7.67 20.42
CA LEU A 115 -0.21 8.71 21.08
C LEU A 115 0.29 9.08 22.49
N GLY A 116 1.27 8.35 23.02
CA GLY A 116 1.92 8.66 24.30
C GLY A 116 1.06 8.44 25.53
N LYS A 117 -0.03 7.67 25.44
CA LYS A 117 -0.97 7.36 26.51
C LYS A 117 -1.42 5.90 26.44
N PRO A 118 -1.79 5.27 27.57
CA PRO A 118 -2.46 3.98 27.59
C PRO A 118 -3.76 3.99 26.76
N LEU A 119 -4.10 2.86 26.13
CA LEU A 119 -5.24 2.74 25.24
C LEU A 119 -6.58 3.07 25.93
N ASP A 120 -6.75 2.66 27.18
CA ASP A 120 -7.93 2.89 28.01
C ASP A 120 -8.11 4.35 28.48
N GLN A 121 -7.05 5.16 28.38
CA GLN A 121 -7.13 6.61 28.59
C GLN A 121 -7.45 7.40 27.30
N ILE A 122 -7.45 6.73 26.17
CA ILE A 122 -7.72 7.34 24.84
C ILE A 122 -9.11 6.95 24.35
N PHE A 123 -9.46 5.66 24.52
CA PHE A 123 -10.69 5.06 24.04
C PHE A 123 -11.41 4.34 25.18
N SER A 124 -12.72 4.54 25.30
CA SER A 124 -13.60 3.82 26.23
C SER A 124 -13.90 2.39 25.74
N SER A 125 -13.85 2.17 24.42
CA SER A 125 -13.97 0.86 23.78
C SER A 125 -13.09 0.82 22.54
N PHE A 126 -12.49 -0.34 22.25
CA PHE A 126 -11.65 -0.55 21.09
C PHE A 126 -11.83 -1.98 20.56
N ASP A 127 -12.24 -2.12 19.31
CA ASP A 127 -12.45 -3.42 18.69
C ASP A 127 -11.11 -4.05 18.34
N GLU A 128 -10.80 -5.21 18.95
CA GLU A 128 -9.53 -5.92 18.70
C GLU A 128 -9.41 -6.43 17.27
N MET A 129 -10.55 -6.82 16.67
CA MET A 129 -10.59 -7.24 15.27
C MET A 129 -10.68 -6.02 14.35
N PRO A 130 -9.76 -5.88 13.39
CA PRO A 130 -9.81 -4.76 12.46
C PRO A 130 -10.98 -4.92 11.47
N VAL A 131 -11.58 -3.81 11.09
CA VAL A 131 -12.59 -3.72 10.02
C VAL A 131 -11.96 -3.76 8.62
N GLY A 132 -10.65 -3.52 8.54
CA GLY A 132 -9.87 -3.62 7.32
C GLY A 132 -8.38 -3.74 7.65
N ALA A 133 -7.66 -4.55 6.87
CA ALA A 133 -6.23 -4.77 7.03
C ALA A 133 -5.55 -4.69 5.67
N ALA A 134 -4.73 -3.65 5.48
CA ALA A 134 -3.95 -3.39 4.28
C ALA A 134 -2.48 -3.83 4.44
N SER A 135 -1.67 -3.63 3.41
CA SER A 135 -0.24 -4.00 3.41
C SER A 135 0.58 -3.27 4.47
N ILE A 136 0.29 -1.99 4.73
CA ILE A 136 1.07 -1.14 5.64
C ILE A 136 0.32 -0.75 6.91
N ALA A 137 -1.01 -0.84 6.95
CA ALA A 137 -1.85 -0.39 8.06
C ALA A 137 -3.07 -1.29 8.24
N GLN A 138 -3.72 -1.17 9.37
CA GLN A 138 -5.05 -1.73 9.62
C GLN A 138 -5.95 -0.70 10.31
N VAL A 139 -7.26 -0.87 10.16
CA VAL A 139 -8.28 0.05 10.67
C VAL A 139 -9.14 -0.67 11.69
N HIS A 140 -9.33 -0.06 12.84
CA HIS A 140 -10.18 -0.56 13.91
C HIS A 140 -11.31 0.41 14.20
N LYS A 141 -12.46 -0.10 14.63
CA LYS A 141 -13.53 0.72 15.20
C LYS A 141 -13.22 0.93 16.69
N ALA A 142 -13.46 2.14 17.17
CA ALA A 142 -13.28 2.48 18.58
C ALA A 142 -14.31 3.52 19.01
N VAL A 143 -14.45 3.68 20.33
CA VAL A 143 -15.23 4.77 20.94
C VAL A 143 -14.29 5.58 21.80
N THR A 144 -14.24 6.89 21.62
CA THR A 144 -13.40 7.77 22.42
C THR A 144 -13.92 7.87 23.85
N ILE A 145 -13.13 8.42 24.78
CA ILE A 145 -13.57 8.63 26.17
C ILE A 145 -14.74 9.64 26.25
N GLU A 146 -14.89 10.50 25.22
CA GLU A 146 -15.99 11.46 25.11
C GLU A 146 -17.25 10.82 24.48
N GLY A 147 -17.19 9.55 24.05
CA GLY A 147 -18.33 8.80 23.51
C GLY A 147 -18.48 8.87 21.98
N ALA A 148 -17.56 9.50 21.26
CA ALA A 148 -17.60 9.53 19.78
C ALA A 148 -17.12 8.21 19.19
N THR A 149 -17.87 7.66 18.22
CA THR A 149 -17.43 6.50 17.44
C THR A 149 -16.45 6.94 16.36
N VAL A 150 -15.31 6.25 16.26
CA VAL A 150 -14.19 6.62 15.38
C VAL A 150 -13.60 5.41 14.67
N ALA A 151 -12.99 5.66 13.52
CA ALA A 151 -12.10 4.72 12.83
C ALA A 151 -10.65 5.07 13.17
N VAL A 152 -9.90 4.09 13.65
CA VAL A 152 -8.51 4.23 14.05
C VAL A 152 -7.63 3.45 13.08
N LYS A 153 -6.94 4.16 12.18
CA LYS A 153 -5.97 3.59 11.26
C LYS A 153 -4.59 3.57 11.92
N VAL A 154 -3.95 2.42 11.93
CA VAL A 154 -2.68 2.20 12.61
C VAL A 154 -1.70 1.56 11.66
N LEU A 155 -0.48 2.11 11.54
CA LEU A 155 0.61 1.45 10.82
C LEU A 155 0.94 0.11 11.49
N ARG A 156 1.19 -0.91 10.66
CA ARG A 156 1.60 -2.23 11.16
C ARG A 156 2.90 -2.13 11.95
N PRO A 157 2.98 -2.81 13.09
CA PRO A 157 4.22 -2.88 13.86
C PRO A 157 5.38 -3.40 13.00
N GLY A 158 6.52 -2.70 13.03
CA GLY A 158 7.73 -3.09 12.30
C GLY A 158 7.72 -2.77 10.80
N VAL A 159 6.64 -2.20 10.26
CA VAL A 159 6.54 -1.91 8.81
C VAL A 159 7.59 -0.90 8.36
N GLU A 160 7.89 0.11 9.16
CA GLU A 160 8.92 1.13 8.83
C GLU A 160 10.31 0.50 8.71
N GLU A 161 10.67 -0.41 9.64
CA GLU A 161 11.93 -1.14 9.61
C GLU A 161 12.00 -2.12 8.44
N ASP A 162 10.88 -2.77 8.11
CA ASP A 162 10.79 -3.65 6.94
C ASP A 162 11.03 -2.89 5.64
N PHE A 163 10.39 -1.72 5.49
CA PHE A 163 10.63 -0.83 4.35
C PHE A 163 12.06 -0.31 4.32
N ALA A 164 12.62 0.13 5.44
CA ALA A 164 13.99 0.61 5.50
C ALA A 164 14.98 -0.47 5.05
N ARG A 165 14.80 -1.72 5.52
CA ARG A 165 15.64 -2.87 5.12
C ARG A 165 15.48 -3.22 3.64
N ALA A 166 14.26 -3.19 3.12
CA ALA A 166 14.00 -3.49 1.72
C ALA A 166 14.57 -2.41 0.80
N LEU A 167 14.34 -1.13 1.13
CA LEU A 167 14.86 0.01 0.36
C LEU A 167 16.38 0.03 0.27
N GLN A 168 17.10 -0.26 1.36
CA GLN A 168 18.56 -0.40 1.32
C GLN A 168 19.00 -1.47 0.32
N THR A 169 18.26 -2.58 0.24
CA THR A 169 18.58 -3.66 -0.70
C THR A 169 18.23 -3.26 -2.13
N TYR A 170 17.11 -2.58 -2.35
CA TYR A 170 16.73 -2.06 -3.66
C TYR A 170 17.71 -1.01 -4.16
N GLU A 171 18.16 -0.07 -3.31
CA GLU A 171 19.18 0.94 -3.64
C GLU A 171 20.50 0.28 -4.04
N TRP A 172 20.95 -0.72 -3.26
CA TRP A 172 22.14 -1.47 -3.59
C TRP A 172 22.02 -2.22 -4.92
N ALA A 173 20.91 -2.92 -5.14
CA ALA A 173 20.65 -3.65 -6.38
C ALA A 173 20.55 -2.72 -7.59
N ALA A 174 19.89 -1.58 -7.44
CA ALA A 174 19.77 -0.56 -8.48
C ALA A 174 21.14 0.02 -8.87
N ALA A 175 22.02 0.22 -7.87
CA ALA A 175 23.39 0.67 -8.12
C ALA A 175 24.20 -0.37 -8.92
N GLN A 176 24.08 -1.66 -8.56
CA GLN A 176 24.74 -2.71 -9.31
C GLN A 176 24.19 -2.83 -10.74
N ALA A 177 22.87 -2.75 -10.90
CA ALA A 177 22.21 -2.81 -12.21
C ALA A 177 22.66 -1.65 -13.13
N GLU A 178 22.73 -0.43 -12.61
CA GLU A 178 23.17 0.73 -13.38
C GLU A 178 24.64 0.65 -13.78
N ASN A 179 25.49 0.11 -12.89
CA ASN A 179 26.93 -0.10 -13.16
C ASN A 179 27.18 -1.18 -14.23
N MET A 180 26.23 -2.08 -14.51
CA MET A 180 26.35 -3.06 -15.59
C MET A 180 26.24 -2.42 -16.99
N GLY A 181 25.74 -1.20 -17.08
CA GLY A 181 25.58 -0.48 -18.34
C GLY A 181 24.47 -1.04 -19.25
N GLY A 182 24.53 -0.69 -20.55
CA GLY A 182 23.59 -1.15 -21.55
C GLY A 182 22.15 -0.66 -21.36
N GLU A 183 21.18 -1.44 -21.81
CA GLU A 183 19.75 -1.08 -21.74
C GLU A 183 19.25 -0.91 -20.30
N ILE A 184 19.78 -1.67 -19.33
CA ILE A 184 19.39 -1.55 -17.92
C ILE A 184 19.73 -0.18 -17.36
N ALA A 185 20.89 0.39 -17.70
CA ALA A 185 21.30 1.69 -17.24
C ALA A 185 20.38 2.81 -17.79
N ARG A 186 19.82 2.62 -19.01
CA ARG A 186 18.87 3.56 -19.62
C ARG A 186 17.57 3.68 -18.84
N LEU A 187 17.14 2.62 -18.12
CA LEU A 187 15.97 2.63 -17.26
C LEU A 187 16.18 3.44 -15.97
N ARG A 188 17.40 3.92 -15.70
CA ARG A 188 17.77 4.72 -14.52
C ARG A 188 17.28 4.09 -13.21
N PRO A 189 17.66 2.83 -12.90
CA PRO A 189 17.13 2.11 -11.76
C PRO A 189 17.33 2.83 -10.41
N ARG A 190 18.44 3.56 -10.23
CA ARG A 190 18.65 4.37 -9.02
C ARG A 190 17.59 5.46 -8.87
N LEU A 191 17.21 6.14 -9.97
CA LEU A 191 16.19 7.17 -9.94
C LEU A 191 14.81 6.58 -9.63
N VAL A 192 14.49 5.42 -10.21
CA VAL A 192 13.23 4.70 -9.93
C VAL A 192 13.14 4.36 -8.44
N ILE A 193 14.19 3.79 -7.86
CA ILE A 193 14.19 3.45 -6.43
C ILE A 193 14.20 4.69 -5.53
N ALA A 194 14.88 5.77 -5.91
CA ALA A 194 14.84 7.03 -5.17
C ALA A 194 13.43 7.62 -5.14
N THR A 195 12.71 7.59 -6.27
CA THR A 195 11.32 8.02 -6.36
C THR A 195 10.40 7.13 -5.51
N PHE A 196 10.58 5.81 -5.59
CA PHE A 196 9.83 4.86 -4.76
C PHE A 196 10.07 5.09 -3.27
N LYS A 197 11.31 5.36 -2.85
CA LYS A 197 11.66 5.70 -1.47
C LYS A 197 10.96 6.99 -0.98
N GLN A 198 10.92 8.03 -1.82
CA GLN A 198 10.21 9.26 -1.47
C GLN A 198 8.70 9.04 -1.34
N TRP A 199 8.13 8.23 -2.23
CA TRP A 199 6.71 7.90 -2.18
C TRP A 199 6.35 7.08 -0.93
N THR A 200 7.10 6.02 -0.64
CA THR A 200 6.87 5.20 0.56
C THR A 200 7.07 5.96 1.87
N ALA A 201 8.02 6.91 1.92
CA ALA A 201 8.21 7.77 3.08
C ALA A 201 6.99 8.68 3.37
N ARG A 202 6.22 9.02 2.33
CA ARG A 202 4.96 9.77 2.47
C ARG A 202 3.85 8.89 3.01
N GLU A 203 3.73 7.66 2.51
CA GLU A 203 2.71 6.70 2.96
C GLU A 203 2.92 6.21 4.40
N LEU A 204 4.16 6.17 4.87
CA LEU A 204 4.50 5.80 6.25
C LEU A 204 4.38 6.96 7.26
N ASP A 205 3.71 8.05 6.88
CA ASP A 205 3.37 9.16 7.77
C ASP A 205 1.88 9.49 7.65
N LEU A 206 1.06 8.90 8.51
CA LEU A 206 -0.39 9.06 8.48
C LEU A 206 -0.87 10.49 8.73
N ARG A 207 -0.03 11.38 9.29
CA ARG A 207 -0.37 12.80 9.42
C ARG A 207 -0.54 13.46 8.04
N ARG A 208 0.16 12.97 7.02
CA ARG A 208 0.03 13.49 5.65
C ARG A 208 -1.31 13.11 5.04
N GLU A 209 -1.73 11.85 5.26
CA GLU A 209 -3.04 11.38 4.85
C GLU A 209 -4.15 12.17 5.59
N ALA A 210 -4.00 12.36 6.90
CA ALA A 210 -4.91 13.17 7.71
C ALA A 210 -5.01 14.63 7.22
N ALA A 211 -3.87 15.25 6.88
CA ALA A 211 -3.84 16.62 6.35
C ALA A 211 -4.52 16.70 4.98
N SER A 212 -4.27 15.73 4.09
CA SER A 212 -4.94 15.68 2.79
C SER A 212 -6.45 15.45 2.93
N ALA A 213 -6.87 14.61 3.89
CA ALA A 213 -8.30 14.42 4.17
C ALA A 213 -8.96 15.72 4.69
N SER A 214 -8.28 16.45 5.59
CA SER A 214 -8.79 17.73 6.10
C SER A 214 -8.89 18.79 4.99
N GLU A 215 -7.89 18.90 4.12
CA GLU A 215 -7.91 19.81 2.97
C GLU A 215 -9.03 19.45 1.99
N LEU A 216 -9.21 18.15 1.72
CA LEU A 216 -10.32 17.69 0.88
C LEU A 216 -11.68 18.01 1.51
N ALA A 217 -11.82 17.82 2.83
CA ALA A 217 -13.05 18.16 3.56
C ALA A 217 -13.38 19.65 3.45
N GLU A 218 -12.39 20.52 3.59
CA GLU A 218 -12.57 21.98 3.44
C GLU A 218 -13.01 22.35 2.01
N ASN A 219 -12.34 21.81 0.99
CA ASN A 219 -12.67 22.07 -0.41
C ASN A 219 -14.08 21.58 -0.80
N MET A 220 -14.50 20.45 -0.20
CA MET A 220 -15.77 19.82 -0.50
C MET A 220 -16.94 20.26 0.42
N ALA A 221 -16.67 21.08 1.43
CA ALA A 221 -17.68 21.50 2.44
C ALA A 221 -18.95 22.13 1.84
N ALA A 222 -18.85 22.78 0.68
CA ALA A 222 -19.97 23.40 -0.01
C ALA A 222 -20.63 22.49 -1.07
N VAL A 223 -20.17 21.23 -1.20
CA VAL A 223 -20.70 20.27 -2.18
C VAL A 223 -21.71 19.35 -1.51
N PRO A 224 -23.02 19.48 -1.81
CA PRO A 224 -24.02 18.60 -1.23
C PRO A 224 -23.78 17.13 -1.61
N GLY A 225 -23.99 16.21 -0.65
CA GLY A 225 -23.93 14.78 -0.91
C GLY A 225 -22.51 14.20 -1.07
N PHE A 226 -21.46 14.95 -0.68
CA PHE A 226 -20.10 14.43 -0.59
C PHE A 226 -19.48 14.75 0.78
N VAL A 227 -19.20 13.73 1.56
CA VAL A 227 -18.69 13.87 2.93
C VAL A 227 -17.29 13.25 3.02
N VAL A 228 -16.37 13.95 3.64
CA VAL A 228 -15.07 13.45 4.03
C VAL A 228 -15.04 13.32 5.56
N PRO A 229 -14.67 12.16 6.12
CA PRO A 229 -14.63 11.96 7.57
C PRO A 229 -13.75 12.99 8.27
N ALA A 230 -14.25 13.59 9.34
CA ALA A 230 -13.49 14.56 10.14
C ALA A 230 -12.30 13.86 10.84
N ILE A 231 -11.14 14.52 10.85
CA ILE A 231 -9.93 14.01 11.50
C ILE A 231 -9.88 14.45 12.97
N ASP A 232 -9.71 13.50 13.88
CA ASP A 232 -9.37 13.79 15.28
C ASP A 232 -7.87 14.00 15.42
N TRP A 233 -7.43 15.24 15.30
CA TRP A 233 -6.02 15.62 15.40
C TRP A 233 -5.42 15.37 16.78
N SER A 234 -6.23 15.36 17.84
CA SER A 234 -5.77 15.07 19.18
C SER A 234 -5.36 13.59 19.37
N ARG A 235 -5.91 12.71 18.51
CA ARG A 235 -5.64 11.27 18.45
C ARG A 235 -4.98 10.86 17.13
N THR A 236 -4.25 11.80 16.52
CA THR A 236 -3.52 11.57 15.26
C THR A 236 -2.03 11.82 15.45
N SER A 237 -1.21 10.90 14.98
CA SER A 237 0.24 10.95 15.00
C SER A 237 0.83 10.37 13.71
N ARG A 238 2.16 10.28 13.60
CA ARG A 238 2.80 9.65 12.45
C ARG A 238 2.31 8.22 12.18
N ARG A 239 2.02 7.44 13.24
CA ARG A 239 1.68 6.01 13.14
C ARG A 239 0.20 5.71 13.36
N VAL A 240 -0.56 6.67 13.82
CA VAL A 240 -1.98 6.52 14.14
C VAL A 240 -2.75 7.68 13.53
N MET A 241 -3.83 7.39 12.81
CA MET A 241 -4.78 8.39 12.33
C MET A 241 -6.17 8.01 12.83
N THR A 242 -6.81 8.95 13.53
CA THR A 242 -8.17 8.78 14.02
C THR A 242 -9.09 9.71 13.25
N MET A 243 -10.19 9.17 12.76
CA MET A 243 -11.19 9.90 11.99
C MET A 243 -12.59 9.47 12.41
N GLU A 244 -13.56 10.29 12.05
CA GLU A 244 -14.96 9.99 12.21
C GLU A 244 -15.32 8.62 11.63
N TRP A 245 -16.15 7.86 12.34
CA TRP A 245 -16.71 6.62 11.84
C TRP A 245 -17.87 6.92 10.90
N ILE A 246 -17.77 6.47 9.66
CA ILE A 246 -18.83 6.62 8.66
C ILE A 246 -19.69 5.35 8.65
N GLU A 247 -21.00 5.53 8.88
CA GLU A 247 -21.97 4.46 8.68
C GLU A 247 -22.55 4.56 7.28
N GLY A 248 -22.21 3.59 6.43
CA GLY A 248 -22.66 3.56 5.04
C GLY A 248 -22.40 2.22 4.38
N VAL A 249 -22.96 2.04 3.20
CA VAL A 249 -22.79 0.86 2.37
C VAL A 249 -21.61 1.09 1.43
N LYS A 250 -20.63 0.14 1.41
CA LYS A 250 -19.50 0.23 0.46
C LYS A 250 -19.99 0.23 -0.97
N LEU A 251 -19.44 1.09 -1.81
CA LEU A 251 -19.79 1.12 -3.24
C LEU A 251 -19.38 -0.17 -3.99
N SER A 252 -18.50 -0.97 -3.42
CA SER A 252 -18.17 -2.30 -3.95
C SER A 252 -19.25 -3.37 -3.73
N ASP A 253 -20.17 -3.15 -2.78
CA ASP A 253 -21.26 -4.07 -2.44
C ASP A 253 -22.55 -3.71 -3.17
N SER A 254 -22.67 -4.17 -4.42
CA SER A 254 -23.82 -3.88 -5.28
C SER A 254 -25.17 -4.39 -4.73
N ASP A 255 -25.16 -5.50 -4.00
CA ASP A 255 -26.37 -6.10 -3.46
C ASP A 255 -26.86 -5.31 -2.24
N ALA A 256 -25.94 -4.94 -1.36
CA ALA A 256 -26.26 -4.10 -0.22
C ALA A 256 -26.73 -2.68 -0.64
N LEU A 257 -26.13 -2.09 -1.68
CA LEU A 257 -26.60 -0.81 -2.25
C LEU A 257 -28.03 -0.91 -2.76
N THR A 258 -28.34 -1.98 -3.48
CA THR A 258 -29.71 -2.21 -4.00
C THR A 258 -30.71 -2.45 -2.85
N ALA A 259 -30.31 -3.24 -1.85
CA ALA A 259 -31.15 -3.50 -0.68
C ALA A 259 -31.42 -2.23 0.16
N ALA A 260 -30.43 -1.32 0.21
CA ALA A 260 -30.56 -0.02 0.87
C ALA A 260 -31.35 1.02 0.04
N GLY A 261 -31.75 0.68 -1.20
CA GLY A 261 -32.55 1.55 -2.06
C GLY A 261 -31.78 2.63 -2.80
N HIS A 262 -30.45 2.51 -2.87
CA HIS A 262 -29.62 3.48 -3.58
C HIS A 262 -29.71 3.34 -5.10
N ASP A 263 -29.87 4.47 -5.81
CA ASP A 263 -29.71 4.53 -7.26
C ASP A 263 -28.23 4.62 -7.62
N ARG A 264 -27.71 3.53 -8.18
CA ARG A 264 -26.30 3.42 -8.57
C ARG A 264 -25.90 4.40 -9.67
N ALA A 265 -26.82 4.76 -10.57
CA ALA A 265 -26.55 5.73 -11.62
C ALA A 265 -26.43 7.14 -11.04
N GLU A 266 -27.28 7.48 -10.08
CA GLU A 266 -27.21 8.75 -9.35
C GLU A 266 -25.91 8.83 -8.53
N LEU A 267 -25.56 7.79 -7.77
CA LEU A 267 -24.29 7.74 -7.01
C LEU A 267 -23.07 7.91 -7.95
N ALA A 268 -23.07 7.25 -9.10
CA ALA A 268 -22.01 7.39 -10.08
C ALA A 268 -21.92 8.82 -10.65
N ALA A 269 -23.06 9.44 -10.95
CA ALA A 269 -23.10 10.82 -11.43
C ALA A 269 -22.58 11.82 -10.38
N ARG A 270 -22.99 11.67 -9.13
CA ARG A 270 -22.48 12.48 -8.00
C ARG A 270 -20.97 12.32 -7.81
N LEU A 271 -20.48 11.08 -7.87
CA LEU A 271 -19.05 10.80 -7.75
C LEU A 271 -18.23 11.46 -8.87
N VAL A 272 -18.70 11.36 -10.12
CA VAL A 272 -18.04 12.01 -11.27
C VAL A 272 -18.05 13.54 -11.10
N GLN A 273 -19.16 14.12 -10.70
CA GLN A 273 -19.26 15.56 -10.44
C GLN A 273 -18.31 16.01 -9.33
N ALA A 274 -18.26 15.27 -8.22
CA ALA A 274 -17.35 15.54 -7.12
C ALA A 274 -15.88 15.45 -7.56
N PHE A 275 -15.52 14.43 -8.32
CA PHE A 275 -14.17 14.27 -8.85
C PHE A 275 -13.78 15.40 -9.82
N LEU A 276 -14.68 15.75 -10.76
CA LEU A 276 -14.41 16.85 -11.71
C LEU A 276 -14.23 18.19 -10.99
N ARG A 277 -15.02 18.45 -9.95
CA ARG A 277 -14.84 19.66 -9.13
C ARG A 277 -13.47 19.64 -8.47
N GLN A 278 -13.10 18.58 -7.78
CA GLN A 278 -11.80 18.44 -7.13
C GLN A 278 -10.65 18.67 -8.13
N ALA A 279 -10.73 18.03 -9.30
CA ALA A 279 -9.65 18.06 -10.29
C ALA A 279 -9.55 19.40 -11.04
N ILE A 280 -10.68 20.02 -11.37
CA ILE A 280 -10.73 21.20 -12.25
C ILE A 280 -10.83 22.51 -11.45
N ALA A 281 -11.71 22.57 -10.46
CA ALA A 281 -11.95 23.80 -9.72
C ALA A 281 -10.93 23.97 -8.56
N ASP A 282 -10.70 22.91 -7.80
CA ASP A 282 -9.91 22.99 -6.57
C ASP A 282 -8.42 22.67 -6.85
N GLY A 283 -8.11 21.95 -7.95
CA GLY A 283 -6.74 21.50 -8.26
C GLY A 283 -6.18 20.49 -7.25
N PHE A 284 -7.04 20.02 -6.35
CA PHE A 284 -6.71 19.05 -5.31
C PHE A 284 -7.77 17.94 -5.32
N PHE A 285 -7.37 16.71 -5.55
CA PHE A 285 -8.29 15.59 -5.71
C PHE A 285 -7.79 14.33 -5.02
N HIS A 286 -8.72 13.46 -4.63
CA HIS A 286 -8.40 12.15 -4.08
C HIS A 286 -7.88 11.24 -5.20
N ALA A 287 -6.58 10.98 -5.19
CA ALA A 287 -5.90 10.25 -6.26
C ALA A 287 -6.15 8.72 -6.26
N ASP A 288 -6.86 8.20 -5.25
CA ASP A 288 -7.14 6.77 -5.07
C ASP A 288 -8.64 6.53 -4.84
N LEU A 289 -9.48 7.13 -5.69
CA LEU A 289 -10.93 6.92 -5.68
C LEU A 289 -11.29 5.57 -6.29
N HIS A 290 -11.29 4.53 -5.47
CA HIS A 290 -11.83 3.22 -5.84
C HIS A 290 -13.00 2.83 -4.92
N GLN A 291 -13.82 1.89 -5.38
CA GLN A 291 -15.06 1.47 -4.70
C GLN A 291 -14.85 1.00 -3.25
N GLY A 292 -13.64 0.58 -2.87
CA GLY A 292 -13.31 0.16 -1.51
C GLY A 292 -13.15 1.31 -0.52
N ASN A 293 -12.90 2.55 -1.01
CA ASN A 293 -12.71 3.75 -0.20
C ASN A 293 -13.97 4.63 -0.16
N LEU A 294 -15.06 4.20 -0.78
CA LEU A 294 -16.28 4.97 -0.94
C LEU A 294 -17.48 4.27 -0.29
N PHE A 295 -18.29 5.04 0.40
CA PHE A 295 -19.49 4.58 1.06
C PHE A 295 -20.67 5.42 0.61
N ALA A 296 -21.82 4.79 0.35
CA ALA A 296 -23.11 5.48 0.23
C ALA A 296 -23.71 5.62 1.63
N LEU A 297 -24.00 6.86 2.02
CA LEU A 297 -24.71 7.17 3.26
C LEU A 297 -26.21 6.95 3.10
N ALA A 298 -26.96 6.96 4.20
CA ALA A 298 -28.41 6.70 4.16
C ALA A 298 -29.21 7.69 3.29
N ASP A 299 -28.68 8.88 3.10
CA ASP A 299 -29.27 9.97 2.28
C ASP A 299 -28.69 10.05 0.86
N GLY A 300 -27.80 9.15 0.50
CA GLY A 300 -27.19 8.99 -0.82
C GLY A 300 -25.92 9.77 -1.04
#